data_34c20eec5399ec318fe66796ad20e073
#
_entry.id   34c20eec5399ec318fe66796ad20e073
#
_cell.length_a   1.000
_cell.length_b   1.000
_cell.length_c   1.000
_cell.angle_alpha   90.00
_cell.angle_beta   90.00
_cell.angle_gamma   90.00
#
_symmetry.space_group_name_H-M   'P 1'
#
loop_
_entity.id
_entity.type
_entity.pdbx_description
1 polymer ?
#
loop_
_entity_poly.entity_id
_entity_poly.type
_entity_poly.pdbx_seq_one_letter_code
_entity_poly.pdbx_strand_id
1 'polypeptide(L)'
;MKLPPNRLLPKHIGTGLLLNCITISGLLVERKALRYTPAGVPVSEGRLQHNSSQIENGAQRLVEVEISVVALGECARWLQAAPLGRALKVTGFLAARSRNSKSPVLRVNTLEFLEGNENGSILQEEG
;
A
#
# COMPACT_ATOMS: atom_id res chain seq x y z
N MET A 1 -5.23 -31.19 -2.60
CA MET A 1 -5.48 -30.63 -1.33
C MET A 1 -6.77 -29.86 -1.28
N LYS A 2 -7.43 -29.92 -0.20
CA LYS A 2 -8.70 -29.29 -0.10
C LYS A 2 -8.56 -27.88 0.35
N LEU A 3 -9.25 -26.98 -0.28
CA LEU A 3 -9.24 -25.62 0.14
C LEU A 3 -9.94 -25.49 1.47
N PRO A 4 -9.50 -24.53 2.28
CA PRO A 4 -10.25 -24.26 3.49
C PRO A 4 -11.66 -23.88 3.11
N PRO A 5 -12.60 -24.14 3.95
CA PRO A 5 -13.94 -23.76 3.64
C PRO A 5 -14.02 -22.28 3.41
N ASN A 6 -14.69 -21.92 2.36
CA ASN A 6 -14.80 -20.52 2.02
C ASN A 6 -15.53 -19.76 3.09
N ARG A 7 -16.24 -20.41 3.93
CA ARG A 7 -16.91 -19.71 4.99
C ARG A 7 -15.94 -19.10 5.97
N LEU A 8 -14.67 -19.45 5.86
CA LEU A 8 -13.68 -18.80 6.69
C LEU A 8 -13.36 -17.41 6.19
N LEU A 9 -13.80 -17.06 5.01
CA LEU A 9 -13.55 -15.74 4.49
C LEU A 9 -14.59 -14.77 5.00
N PRO A 10 -14.17 -13.56 5.33
CA PRO A 10 -15.14 -12.56 5.77
C PRO A 10 -16.10 -12.24 4.67
N LYS A 11 -17.34 -12.03 5.04
CA LYS A 11 -18.32 -11.72 4.05
C LYS A 11 -18.13 -10.40 3.43
N HIS A 12 -17.54 -9.47 4.15
CA HIS A 12 -17.39 -8.14 3.59
C HIS A 12 -16.31 -8.07 2.53
N ILE A 13 -15.66 -9.17 2.25
CA ILE A 13 -14.74 -9.19 1.13
C ILE A 13 -15.52 -9.18 -0.17
N GLY A 14 -16.75 -8.84 -0.12
CA GLY A 14 -17.54 -8.74 -1.30
C GLY A 14 -17.98 -10.10 -1.75
N THR A 15 -18.06 -10.26 -3.03
CA THR A 15 -18.59 -11.48 -3.57
C THR A 15 -17.56 -12.56 -3.71
N GLY A 16 -16.29 -12.24 -3.43
CA GLY A 16 -15.27 -13.18 -3.76
C GLY A 16 -14.91 -14.10 -2.64
N LEU A 17 -14.35 -15.23 -3.02
CA LEU A 17 -13.73 -16.14 -2.10
C LEU A 17 -12.25 -15.90 -2.05
N LEU A 18 -11.75 -14.95 -2.83
CA LEU A 18 -10.33 -14.73 -2.97
C LEU A 18 -9.88 -13.62 -2.07
N LEU A 19 -8.71 -13.77 -1.52
CA LEU A 19 -8.14 -12.75 -0.65
C LEU A 19 -7.33 -11.78 -1.46
N ASN A 20 -7.31 -10.53 -1.00
CA ASN A 20 -6.52 -9.50 -1.64
C ASN A 20 -6.27 -8.42 -0.60
N CYS A 21 -5.22 -8.61 0.17
CA CYS A 21 -4.90 -7.69 1.24
C CYS A 21 -3.39 -7.61 1.37
N ILE A 22 -2.88 -6.39 1.30
CA ILE A 22 -1.45 -6.18 1.33
C ILE A 22 -1.14 -5.08 2.33
N THR A 23 -0.15 -5.33 3.15
CA THR A 23 0.42 -4.32 4.02
C THR A 23 1.88 -4.20 3.67
N ILE A 24 2.33 -2.99 3.39
CA ILE A 24 3.70 -2.78 3.00
C ILE A 24 4.14 -1.40 3.49
N SER A 25 5.43 -1.30 3.82
CA SER A 25 6.01 -0.04 4.23
C SER A 25 7.03 0.40 3.20
N GLY A 26 7.24 1.71 3.11
CA GLY A 26 8.23 2.22 2.20
C GLY A 26 8.35 3.71 2.34
N LEU A 27 9.25 4.26 1.56
CA LEU A 27 9.45 5.71 1.54
C LEU A 27 8.67 6.30 0.39
N LEU A 28 8.00 7.41 0.65
CA LEU A 28 7.25 8.08 -0.39
C LEU A 28 8.23 8.79 -1.29
N VAL A 29 8.38 8.31 -2.52
CA VAL A 29 9.39 8.89 -3.42
C VAL A 29 8.76 9.74 -4.51
N GLU A 30 7.46 9.63 -4.71
CA GLU A 30 6.79 10.44 -5.70
C GLU A 30 5.35 10.63 -5.28
N ARG A 31 4.83 11.82 -5.52
CA ARG A 31 3.44 12.13 -5.21
C ARG A 31 2.91 13.03 -6.29
N LYS A 32 1.74 12.69 -6.83
CA LYS A 32 1.11 13.50 -7.84
C LYS A 32 0.23 14.54 -7.17
N ALA A 33 -0.19 15.52 -7.93
CA ALA A 33 -1.05 16.56 -7.41
C ALA A 33 -2.39 15.96 -7.01
N LEU A 34 -2.97 16.53 -5.96
CA LEU A 34 -4.29 16.10 -5.50
C LEU A 34 -5.33 16.40 -6.56
N ARG A 35 -6.23 15.47 -6.76
CA ARG A 35 -7.34 15.70 -7.68
C ARG A 35 -8.61 15.20 -7.01
N TYR A 36 -9.73 15.44 -7.68
CA TYR A 36 -11.02 15.09 -7.10
C TYR A 36 -11.83 14.31 -8.11
N THR A 37 -12.63 13.38 -7.61
CA THR A 37 -13.57 12.68 -8.46
C THR A 37 -14.71 13.63 -8.78
N PRO A 38 -15.57 13.28 -9.76
CA PRO A 38 -16.75 14.10 -10.02
C PRO A 38 -17.64 14.27 -8.81
N ALA A 39 -17.64 13.33 -7.90
CA ALA A 39 -18.43 13.46 -6.69
C ALA A 39 -17.73 14.27 -5.61
N GLY A 40 -16.54 14.79 -5.89
CA GLY A 40 -15.87 15.65 -4.94
C GLY A 40 -14.97 14.92 -3.96
N VAL A 41 -14.68 13.65 -4.19
CA VAL A 41 -13.83 12.89 -3.29
C VAL A 41 -12.37 13.13 -3.66
N PRO A 42 -11.53 13.50 -2.69
CA PRO A 42 -10.11 13.72 -3.01
C PRO A 42 -9.41 12.40 -3.35
N VAL A 43 -8.50 12.48 -4.30
CA VAL A 43 -7.71 11.34 -4.74
C VAL A 43 -6.26 11.77 -4.77
N SER A 44 -5.40 10.98 -4.14
CA SER A 44 -3.97 11.22 -4.14
C SER A 44 -3.28 9.96 -4.60
N GLU A 45 -2.24 10.14 -5.41
CA GLU A 45 -1.45 9.02 -5.90
C GLU A 45 0.00 9.27 -5.60
N GLY A 46 0.72 8.20 -5.39
CA GLY A 46 2.13 8.31 -5.13
C GLY A 46 2.83 7.01 -5.42
N ARG A 47 4.10 6.97 -5.10
CA ARG A 47 4.89 5.77 -5.28
C ARG A 47 5.74 5.57 -4.05
N LEU A 48 5.73 4.35 -3.55
CA LEU A 48 6.54 3.99 -2.40
C LEU A 48 7.72 3.14 -2.86
N GLN A 49 8.88 3.43 -2.30
CA GLN A 49 10.07 2.63 -2.51
C GLN A 49 10.22 1.73 -1.31
N HIS A 50 10.20 0.43 -1.54
CA HIS A 50 10.27 -0.54 -0.46
C HIS A 50 11.56 -1.33 -0.57
N ASN A 51 12.27 -1.44 0.54
CA ASN A 51 13.47 -2.24 0.63
C ASN A 51 13.34 -3.11 1.85
N SER A 52 13.64 -4.38 1.71
CA SER A 52 13.60 -5.28 2.87
C SER A 52 14.48 -6.46 2.61
N SER A 53 14.69 -7.24 3.68
CA SER A 53 15.42 -8.47 3.60
C SER A 53 14.45 -9.57 3.96
N GLN A 54 14.31 -10.55 3.09
CA GLN A 54 13.36 -11.62 3.26
C GLN A 54 14.10 -12.95 3.23
N ILE A 55 13.43 -13.98 3.69
CA ILE A 55 13.98 -15.33 3.59
C ILE A 55 13.20 -16.06 2.51
N GLU A 56 13.92 -16.57 1.53
CA GLU A 56 13.30 -17.30 0.45
C GLU A 56 14.08 -18.61 0.28
N ASN A 57 13.37 -19.71 0.46
CA ASN A 57 13.99 -21.04 0.31
C ASN A 57 15.23 -21.18 1.18
N GLY A 58 15.13 -20.66 2.43
CA GLY A 58 16.20 -20.80 3.39
C GLY A 58 17.33 -19.81 3.24
N ALA A 59 17.28 -18.92 2.28
CA ALA A 59 18.36 -17.98 2.04
C ALA A 59 17.83 -16.56 2.14
N GLN A 60 18.71 -15.64 2.53
CA GLN A 60 18.35 -14.26 2.63
C GLN A 60 18.26 -13.64 1.25
N ARG A 61 17.21 -12.88 1.03
CA ARG A 61 17.02 -12.21 -0.23
C ARG A 61 16.73 -10.75 0.00
N LEU A 62 17.46 -9.88 -0.67
CA LEU A 62 17.19 -8.46 -0.60
C LEU A 62 16.12 -8.12 -1.61
N VAL A 63 15.15 -7.34 -1.17
CA VAL A 63 14.01 -7.00 -1.98
C VAL A 63 13.99 -5.50 -2.17
N GLU A 64 13.89 -5.05 -3.41
CA GLU A 64 13.69 -3.65 -3.75
C GLU A 64 12.55 -3.58 -4.73
N VAL A 65 11.57 -2.76 -4.43
CA VAL A 65 10.44 -2.65 -5.32
C VAL A 65 9.78 -1.30 -5.11
N GLU A 66 9.27 -0.73 -6.19
CA GLU A 66 8.44 0.45 -6.11
C GLU A 66 7.02 0.07 -6.39
N ILE A 67 6.10 0.62 -5.63
CA ILE A 67 4.71 0.30 -5.85
C ILE A 67 3.91 1.58 -5.87
N SER A 68 3.01 1.68 -6.86
CA SER A 68 2.12 2.81 -6.96
C SER A 68 0.98 2.64 -5.98
N VAL A 69 0.62 3.72 -5.31
CA VAL A 69 -0.47 3.71 -4.35
C VAL A 69 -1.48 4.76 -4.73
N VAL A 70 -2.74 4.45 -4.49
CA VAL A 70 -3.85 5.36 -4.77
C VAL A 70 -4.70 5.43 -3.52
N ALA A 71 -4.96 6.64 -3.05
CA ALA A 71 -5.74 6.84 -1.84
C ALA A 71 -6.92 7.75 -2.15
N LEU A 72 -8.04 7.47 -1.52
CA LEU A 72 -9.25 8.27 -1.69
C LEU A 72 -9.70 8.78 -0.34
N GLY A 73 -10.37 9.92 -0.35
CA GLY A 73 -10.98 10.43 0.86
C GLY A 73 -9.95 10.89 1.87
N GLU A 74 -10.15 10.48 3.10
CA GLU A 74 -9.26 10.96 4.14
C GLU A 74 -7.85 10.44 3.95
N CYS A 75 -7.70 9.21 3.48
CA CYS A 75 -6.36 8.70 3.20
C CYS A 75 -5.67 9.53 2.14
N ALA A 76 -6.43 10.07 1.19
CA ALA A 76 -5.83 10.94 0.18
C ALA A 76 -5.26 12.20 0.81
N ARG A 77 -5.95 12.74 1.81
CA ARG A 77 -5.45 13.92 2.48
C ARG A 77 -4.18 13.61 3.26
N TRP A 78 -4.14 12.45 3.91
CA TRP A 78 -2.94 12.05 4.62
C TRP A 78 -1.78 11.86 3.67
N LEU A 79 -2.03 11.21 2.54
CA LEU A 79 -0.95 10.98 1.59
C LEU A 79 -0.46 12.30 1.01
N GLN A 80 -1.38 13.22 0.74
CA GLN A 80 -1.01 14.50 0.18
C GLN A 80 -0.21 15.32 1.17
N ALA A 81 -0.44 15.13 2.46
CA ALA A 81 0.29 15.87 3.47
C ALA A 81 1.66 15.28 3.75
N ALA A 82 1.95 14.09 3.28
CA ALA A 82 3.22 13.45 3.57
C ALA A 82 4.32 14.07 2.74
N PRO A 83 5.42 14.47 3.35
CA PRO A 83 6.54 14.97 2.55
C PRO A 83 7.24 13.81 1.85
N LEU A 84 7.87 14.13 0.74
CA LEU A 84 8.64 13.12 0.05
C LEU A 84 9.77 12.65 0.95
N GLY A 85 10.04 11.36 0.88
CA GLY A 85 11.04 10.76 1.76
C GLY A 85 10.48 10.25 3.06
N ARG A 86 9.21 10.54 3.34
CA ARG A 86 8.61 10.08 4.58
C ARG A 86 8.33 8.60 4.52
N ALA A 87 8.57 7.92 5.62
CA ALA A 87 8.28 6.50 5.72
C ALA A 87 6.81 6.30 6.06
N LEU A 88 6.14 5.45 5.30
CA LEU A 88 4.72 5.19 5.46
C LEU A 88 4.49 3.70 5.50
N LYS A 89 3.45 3.31 6.21
CA LYS A 89 2.94 1.95 6.17
C LYS A 89 1.52 2.01 5.64
N VAL A 90 1.24 1.27 4.59
CA VAL A 90 -0.08 1.30 3.97
C VAL A 90 -0.66 -0.10 3.95
N THR A 91 -1.96 -0.18 4.10
CA THR A 91 -2.68 -1.42 3.99
C THR A 91 -3.82 -1.21 3.01
N GLY A 92 -4.01 -2.16 2.13
CA GLY A 92 -5.06 -2.05 1.15
C GLY A 92 -5.10 -3.27 0.26
N PHE A 93 -5.46 -3.06 -0.98
CA PHE A 93 -5.59 -4.17 -1.91
C PHE A 93 -5.07 -3.77 -3.28
N LEU A 94 -4.70 -4.75 -4.06
CA LEU A 94 -4.23 -4.50 -5.42
C LEU A 94 -5.41 -4.43 -6.37
N ALA A 95 -5.30 -3.54 -7.35
CA ALA A 95 -6.31 -3.41 -8.37
C ALA A 95 -5.61 -2.99 -9.65
N ALA A 96 -6.27 -3.20 -10.78
CA ALA A 96 -5.75 -2.70 -12.03
C ALA A 96 -5.77 -1.18 -12.00
N ARG A 97 -4.76 -0.57 -12.61
CA ARG A 97 -4.66 0.88 -12.63
C ARG A 97 -5.88 1.50 -13.30
N SER A 98 -6.32 0.91 -14.39
CA SER A 98 -7.47 1.42 -15.11
C SER A 98 -8.02 0.30 -15.97
N ARG A 99 -9.13 0.62 -16.66
CA ARG A 99 -9.71 -0.35 -17.55
C ARG A 99 -8.74 -0.77 -18.64
N ASN A 100 -7.92 0.16 -19.08
CA ASN A 100 -7.01 -0.11 -20.18
C ASN A 100 -5.61 -0.50 -19.74
N SER A 101 -5.33 -0.49 -18.45
CA SER A 101 -4.02 -0.85 -17.96
C SER A 101 -4.18 -1.80 -16.80
N LYS A 102 -3.64 -3.00 -16.94
CA LYS A 102 -3.73 -3.99 -15.88
C LYS A 102 -2.58 -3.89 -14.90
N SER A 103 -1.71 -2.92 -15.04
CA SER A 103 -0.65 -2.73 -14.08
C SER A 103 -1.26 -2.59 -12.69
N PRO A 104 -0.74 -3.31 -11.71
CA PRO A 104 -1.34 -3.25 -10.38
C PRO A 104 -1.00 -1.94 -9.68
N VAL A 105 -1.96 -1.45 -8.94
CA VAL A 105 -1.73 -0.37 -7.99
C VAL A 105 -2.29 -0.82 -6.66
N LEU A 106 -1.74 -0.28 -5.59
CA LEU A 106 -2.23 -0.59 -4.25
C LEU A 106 -3.23 0.50 -3.87
N ARG A 107 -4.47 0.10 -3.69
CA ARG A 107 -5.49 1.04 -3.26
C ARG A 107 -5.52 1.02 -1.75
N VAL A 108 -5.36 2.18 -1.15
CA VAL A 108 -5.03 2.28 0.26
C VAL A 108 -6.29 2.37 1.09
N ASN A 109 -6.41 1.48 2.07
CA ASN A 109 -7.48 1.54 3.06
C ASN A 109 -7.02 2.28 4.31
N THR A 110 -5.79 2.06 4.74
CA THR A 110 -5.26 2.74 5.91
C THR A 110 -3.82 3.15 5.63
N LEU A 111 -3.41 4.20 6.30
CA LEU A 111 -2.09 4.75 6.12
C LEU A 111 -1.57 5.21 7.46
N GLU A 112 -0.35 4.83 7.79
CA GLU A 112 0.31 5.26 9.01
C GLU A 112 1.63 5.90 8.67
N PHE A 113 1.95 6.98 9.34
CA PHE A 113 3.28 7.56 9.24
C PHE A 113 4.18 6.80 10.19
N LEU A 114 5.33 6.37 9.69
CA LEU A 114 6.31 5.69 10.52
C LEU A 114 7.39 6.67 10.90
N GLU A 115 7.98 6.45 12.06
CA GLU A 115 9.08 7.27 12.47
C GLU A 115 10.35 6.69 11.95
N GLY A 116 11.23 7.55 11.46
CA GLY A 116 12.53 7.11 11.02
C GLY A 116 13.58 7.82 11.83
N ASN A 117 14.76 7.23 11.90
CA ASN A 117 15.85 7.91 12.55
C ASN A 117 16.57 8.72 11.48
N GLU A 118 17.59 9.46 11.92
CA GLU A 118 18.24 10.37 11.02
C GLU A 118 19.05 9.67 9.96
N ASN A 119 19.24 8.35 10.10
CA ASN A 119 19.91 7.61 9.06
C ASN A 119 18.93 7.06 8.06
N GLY A 120 17.67 7.41 8.20
CA GLY A 120 16.67 6.91 7.27
C GLY A 120 16.13 5.56 7.61
N SER A 121 16.58 4.96 8.68
CA SER A 121 16.02 3.67 9.06
C SER A 121 14.64 3.84 9.60
N ILE A 122 13.80 2.86 9.36
CA ILE A 122 12.46 2.89 9.84
C ILE A 122 12.40 2.21 11.18
N LEU A 123 11.87 2.90 12.18
CA LEU A 123 11.72 2.29 13.48
C LEU A 123 10.48 1.44 13.47
N GLN A 124 10.63 0.23 13.98
CA GLN A 124 9.50 -0.64 14.02
C GLN A 124 8.65 -0.26 15.16
N GLU A 125 7.45 -0.17 14.89
CA GLU A 125 6.65 0.14 15.91
C GLU A 125 6.48 -0.98 16.68
N GLU A 126 6.90 -1.63 16.54
CA GLU A 126 6.81 -2.47 17.20
C GLU A 126 6.83 -2.50 17.81
N GLY A 127 7.02 -2.09 17.56
CA GLY A 127 6.73 -2.02 18.05
C GLY A 127 6.96 -1.82 17.80
#